data_6374b2f7c5a3a75d083f7d968a8cd153
#
_entry.id   6374b2f7c5a3a75d083f7d968a8cd153
#
_cell.length_a   1.000
_cell.length_b   1.000
_cell.length_c   1.000
_cell.angle_alpha   90.00
_cell.angle_beta   90.00
_cell.angle_gamma   90.00
#
_symmetry.space_group_name_H-M   'P 1'
#
loop_
_entity.id
_entity.type
_entity.pdbx_description
1 polymer ?
#
loop_
_entity_poly.entity_id
_entity_poly.type
_entity_poly.pdbx_seq_one_letter_code
_entity_poly.pdbx_strand_id
1 'polypeptide(L)'
;MEERESVINKVKLYKNLVETLFPVNIEQFWLYGSYAKGEQKKYSDIDVALVVNNLDDNYDFFKTEPLLWKLTREVDDRIEPILIARDTDYSGFLDEIQNTGIRIT
;
A
#
# COMPACT_ATOMS: atom_id res chain seq x y z
N MET A 1 -19.04 11.09 -1.27
CA MET A 1 -17.68 10.83 -0.77
C MET A 1 -17.68 9.54 0.03
N GLU A 2 -16.71 8.68 -0.21
CA GLU A 2 -16.65 7.39 0.47
C GLU A 2 -16.07 7.56 1.88
N GLU A 3 -16.65 6.86 2.85
CA GLU A 3 -16.19 6.92 4.23
C GLU A 3 -14.85 6.18 4.39
N ARG A 4 -14.03 6.65 5.32
CA ARG A 4 -12.73 6.05 5.62
C ARG A 4 -12.83 4.56 5.96
N GLU A 5 -13.83 4.17 6.74
CA GLU A 5 -14.00 2.77 7.13
C GLU A 5 -14.24 1.86 5.92
N SER A 6 -15.01 2.31 4.95
CA SER A 6 -15.23 1.59 3.70
C SER A 6 -13.91 1.41 2.94
N VAL A 7 -13.11 2.47 2.88
CA VAL A 7 -11.79 2.42 2.24
C VAL A 7 -10.85 1.47 2.98
N ILE A 8 -10.85 1.51 4.31
CA ILE A 8 -10.03 0.58 5.11
C ILE A 8 -10.42 -0.87 4.79
N ASN A 9 -11.71 -1.17 4.67
CA ASN A 9 -12.16 -2.51 4.33
C ASN A 9 -11.67 -2.94 2.94
N LYS A 10 -11.67 -2.02 1.97
CA LYS A 10 -11.11 -2.29 0.64
C LYS A 10 -9.61 -2.57 0.70
N VAL A 11 -8.87 -1.80 1.50
CA VAL A 11 -7.43 -2.03 1.66
C VAL A 11 -7.16 -3.37 2.32
N LYS A 12 -8.00 -3.80 3.26
CA LYS A 12 -7.89 -5.14 3.85
C LYS A 12 -8.10 -6.25 2.81
N LEU A 13 -9.06 -6.08 1.90
CA LEU A 13 -9.24 -7.03 0.80
C LEU A 13 -8.02 -7.07 -0.11
N TYR A 14 -7.49 -5.89 -0.45
CA TYR A 14 -6.28 -5.79 -1.25
C TYR A 14 -5.10 -6.48 -0.56
N LYS A 15 -4.94 -6.24 0.74
CA LYS A 15 -3.90 -6.89 1.55
C LYS A 15 -3.99 -8.41 1.45
N ASN A 16 -5.19 -8.97 1.56
CA ASN A 16 -5.38 -10.42 1.46
C ASN A 16 -4.96 -10.96 0.10
N LEU A 17 -5.31 -10.25 -0.98
CA LEU A 17 -4.89 -10.64 -2.33
C LEU A 17 -3.38 -10.60 -2.49
N VAL A 18 -2.75 -9.54 -2.01
CA VAL A 18 -1.29 -9.40 -2.08
C VAL A 18 -0.60 -10.50 -1.28
N GLU A 19 -1.04 -10.76 -0.07
CA GLU A 19 -0.46 -11.80 0.77
C GLU A 19 -0.56 -13.20 0.14
N THR A 20 -1.62 -13.42 -0.64
CA THR A 20 -1.85 -14.70 -1.29
C THR A 20 -1.06 -14.86 -2.59
N LEU A 21 -0.96 -13.80 -3.39
CA LEU A 21 -0.51 -13.87 -4.78
C LEU A 21 0.83 -13.20 -5.06
N PHE A 22 1.27 -12.28 -4.21
CA PHE A 22 2.52 -11.56 -4.45
C PHE A 22 3.71 -12.39 -3.93
N PRO A 23 4.81 -12.47 -4.71
CA PRO A 23 5.92 -13.37 -4.35
C PRO A 23 6.82 -12.87 -3.22
N VAL A 24 6.65 -11.64 -2.77
CA VAL A 24 7.46 -11.05 -1.70
C VAL A 24 6.63 -10.97 -0.43
N ASN A 25 7.23 -11.32 0.70
CA ASN A 25 6.57 -11.21 1.99
C ASN A 25 6.46 -9.74 2.41
N ILE A 26 5.24 -9.26 2.58
CA ILE A 26 4.97 -7.89 3.01
C ILE A 26 4.86 -7.86 4.54
N GLU A 27 5.70 -7.06 5.16
CA GLU A 27 5.76 -6.96 6.62
C GLU A 27 4.66 -6.08 7.18
N GLN A 28 4.36 -4.96 6.50
CA GLN A 28 3.34 -4.01 6.95
C GLN A 28 2.57 -3.44 5.77
N PHE A 29 1.29 -3.11 6.01
CA PHE A 29 0.44 -2.39 5.07
C PHE A 29 -0.06 -1.12 5.76
N TRP A 30 0.00 0.01 5.07
CA TRP A 30 -0.43 1.31 5.59
C TRP A 30 -1.34 2.01 4.59
N LEU A 31 -2.45 2.55 5.09
CA LEU A 31 -3.22 3.56 4.36
C LEU A 31 -2.63 4.91 4.73
N TYR A 32 -2.20 5.68 3.72
CA TYR A 32 -1.61 7.00 3.96
C TYR A 32 -2.24 8.03 3.03
N GLY A 33 -1.75 9.27 3.05
CA GLY A 33 -2.27 10.32 2.20
C GLY A 33 -3.60 10.86 2.68
N SER A 34 -4.43 11.32 1.73
CA SER A 34 -5.65 12.07 2.05
C SER A 34 -6.65 11.30 2.90
N TYR A 35 -6.87 10.01 2.62
CA TYR A 35 -7.81 9.22 3.41
C TYR A 35 -7.35 9.02 4.86
N ALA A 36 -6.06 8.86 5.07
CA ALA A 36 -5.53 8.70 6.42
C ALA A 36 -5.64 10.00 7.23
N LYS A 37 -5.49 11.14 6.55
CA LYS A 37 -5.52 12.46 7.20
C LYS A 37 -6.92 13.08 7.31
N GLY A 38 -7.94 12.41 6.76
CA GLY A 38 -9.29 12.95 6.72
C GLY A 38 -9.46 14.11 5.75
N GLU A 39 -8.59 14.22 4.75
CA GLU A 39 -8.59 15.28 3.74
C GLU A 39 -9.09 14.82 2.38
N GLN A 40 -9.70 13.64 2.33
CA GLN A 40 -10.13 13.04 1.06
C GLN A 40 -11.24 13.86 0.40
N LYS A 41 -11.22 13.84 -0.93
CA LYS A 41 -12.23 14.42 -1.79
C LYS A 41 -12.89 13.30 -2.61
N LYS A 42 -13.93 13.66 -3.39
CA LYS A 42 -14.77 12.67 -4.08
C LYS A 42 -13.99 11.63 -4.91
N TYR A 43 -12.92 12.03 -5.54
CA TYR A 43 -12.12 11.14 -6.40
C TYR A 43 -10.68 10.98 -5.92
N SER A 44 -10.46 11.11 -4.61
CA SER A 44 -9.13 10.94 -4.05
C SER A 44 -8.61 9.52 -4.27
N ASP A 45 -7.31 9.41 -4.57
CA ASP A 45 -6.63 8.13 -4.64
C ASP A 45 -6.57 7.47 -3.27
N ILE A 46 -6.49 6.16 -3.26
CA ILE A 46 -6.33 5.36 -2.06
C ILE A 46 -4.86 4.96 -1.99
N ASP A 47 -4.07 5.70 -1.21
CA ASP A 47 -2.63 5.50 -1.14
C ASP A 47 -2.29 4.39 -0.15
N VAL A 48 -1.64 3.33 -0.64
CA VAL A 48 -1.31 2.15 0.16
C VAL A 48 0.19 1.90 0.11
N ALA A 49 0.82 1.87 1.27
CA ALA A 49 2.23 1.52 1.37
C ALA A 49 2.39 0.08 1.84
N LEU A 50 3.21 -0.67 1.10
CA LEU A 50 3.57 -2.05 1.39
C LEU A 50 5.03 -2.05 1.83
N VAL A 51 5.28 -2.38 3.08
CA VAL A 51 6.63 -2.31 3.66
C VAL A 51 7.23 -3.69 3.72
N VAL A 52 8.42 -3.82 3.17
CA VAL A 52 9.24 -5.03 3.26
C VAL A 52 10.51 -4.72 4.06
N ASN A 53 11.09 -5.72 4.71
CA ASN A 53 12.29 -5.52 5.50
C ASN A 53 13.48 -5.19 4.60
N ASN A 54 13.71 -6.04 3.60
CA ASN A 54 14.70 -5.81 2.55
C ASN A 54 14.24 -6.50 1.27
N LEU A 55 14.85 -6.11 0.15
CA LEU A 55 14.64 -6.77 -1.13
C LEU A 55 15.90 -7.52 -1.50
N ASP A 56 15.74 -8.76 -1.96
CA ASP A 56 16.81 -9.58 -2.47
C ASP A 56 17.42 -8.92 -3.73
N ASP A 57 18.74 -9.08 -3.93
CA ASP A 57 19.43 -8.60 -5.13
C ASP A 57 18.80 -9.16 -6.42
N ASN A 58 18.14 -10.30 -6.31
CA ASN A 58 17.44 -10.95 -7.44
C ASN A 58 16.02 -10.46 -7.62
N TYR A 59 15.55 -9.50 -6.81
CA TYR A 59 14.21 -8.98 -6.95
C TYR A 59 14.07 -8.19 -8.25
N ASP A 60 13.09 -8.57 -9.06
CA ASP A 60 12.83 -7.94 -10.35
C ASP A 60 11.57 -7.10 -10.29
N PHE A 61 11.75 -5.79 -10.13
CA PHE A 61 10.64 -4.83 -10.08
C PHE A 61 9.81 -4.85 -11.36
N PHE A 62 10.45 -5.04 -12.51
CA PHE A 62 9.75 -5.01 -13.78
C PHE A 62 8.80 -6.20 -13.96
N LYS A 63 9.09 -7.31 -13.29
CA LYS A 63 8.22 -8.49 -13.35
C LYS A 63 7.15 -8.49 -12.26
N THR A 64 7.48 -7.99 -11.07
CA THR A 64 6.61 -8.14 -9.89
C THR A 64 5.75 -6.93 -9.59
N GLU A 65 6.26 -5.71 -9.78
CA GLU A 65 5.49 -4.49 -9.53
C GLU A 65 4.17 -4.43 -10.31
N PRO A 66 4.14 -4.81 -11.61
CA PRO A 66 2.87 -4.82 -12.34
C PRO A 66 1.78 -5.67 -11.71
N LEU A 67 2.14 -6.72 -10.97
CA LEU A 67 1.17 -7.54 -10.26
C LEU A 67 0.45 -6.75 -9.16
N LEU A 68 1.18 -5.89 -8.43
CA LEU A 68 0.58 -5.04 -7.40
C LEU A 68 -0.51 -4.16 -8.00
N TRP A 69 -0.24 -3.58 -9.17
CA TRP A 69 -1.22 -2.73 -9.86
C TRP A 69 -2.36 -3.53 -10.45
N LYS A 70 -2.09 -4.72 -10.97
CA LYS A 70 -3.13 -5.61 -11.49
C LYS A 70 -4.12 -6.00 -10.40
N LEU A 71 -3.63 -6.30 -9.20
CA LEU A 71 -4.47 -6.71 -8.08
C LEU A 71 -5.38 -5.59 -7.57
N THR A 72 -5.01 -4.32 -7.78
CA THR A 72 -5.88 -3.21 -7.39
C THR A 72 -7.22 -3.26 -8.09
N ARG A 73 -7.25 -3.73 -9.34
CA ARG A 73 -8.47 -3.77 -10.16
C ARG A 73 -9.49 -4.76 -9.62
N GLU A 74 -9.05 -5.74 -8.84
CA GLU A 74 -9.95 -6.70 -8.21
C GLU A 74 -10.72 -6.10 -7.03
N VAL A 75 -10.28 -4.95 -6.54
CA VAL A 75 -10.87 -4.30 -5.36
C VAL A 75 -11.39 -2.90 -5.72
N ASP A 76 -10.48 -2.00 -6.08
CA ASP A 76 -10.80 -0.62 -6.42
C ASP A 76 -9.60 -0.04 -7.18
N ASP A 77 -9.83 0.44 -8.39
CA ASP A 77 -8.75 0.95 -9.26
C ASP A 77 -8.17 2.29 -8.80
N ARG A 78 -8.75 2.92 -7.77
CA ARG A 78 -8.15 4.11 -7.14
C ARG A 78 -7.00 3.76 -6.21
N ILE A 79 -6.81 2.49 -5.88
CA ILE A 79 -5.69 2.07 -5.02
C ILE A 79 -4.38 2.29 -5.76
N GLU A 80 -3.49 3.06 -5.13
CA GLU A 80 -2.14 3.32 -5.63
C GLU A 80 -1.12 2.70 -4.68
N PRO A 81 -0.61 1.50 -5.01
CA PRO A 81 0.34 0.83 -4.14
C PRO A 81 1.76 1.34 -4.34
N ILE A 82 2.50 1.46 -3.26
CA ILE A 82 3.92 1.72 -3.29
C ILE A 82 4.65 0.69 -2.43
N LEU A 83 5.71 0.11 -2.96
CA LEU A 83 6.54 -0.84 -2.22
C LEU A 83 7.73 -0.10 -1.61
N ILE A 84 7.89 -0.21 -0.30
CA ILE A 84 8.97 0.46 0.43
C ILE A 84 9.83 -0.61 1.10
N ALA A 85 11.12 -0.63 0.75
CA ALA A 85 12.09 -1.47 1.44
C ALA A 85 12.68 -0.67 2.61
N ARG A 86 12.47 -1.17 3.82
CA ARG A 86 12.85 -0.47 5.05
C ARG A 86 14.33 -0.10 5.09
N ASP A 87 15.19 -1.01 4.61
CA ASP A 87 16.64 -0.84 4.67
C ASP A 87 17.19 0.19 3.66
N THR A 88 16.39 0.59 2.67
CA THR A 88 16.80 1.55 1.64
C THR A 88 15.97 2.82 1.64
N ASP A 89 15.12 3.03 2.65
CA ASP A 89 14.33 4.25 2.77
C ASP A 89 15.10 5.33 3.50
N TYR A 90 15.87 6.11 2.74
CA TYR A 90 16.69 7.20 3.28
C TYR A 90 15.99 8.56 3.31
N SER A 91 14.79 8.64 2.76
CA SER A 91 14.07 9.92 2.62
C SER A 91 13.28 10.34 3.85
N GLY A 92 13.06 9.41 4.80
CA GLY A 92 12.14 9.63 5.91
C GLY A 92 10.67 9.45 5.54
N PHE A 93 10.39 9.00 4.32
CA PHE A 93 9.03 8.80 3.84
C PHE A 93 8.28 7.75 4.65
N LEU A 94 8.96 6.65 5.00
CA LEU A 94 8.36 5.61 5.82
C LEU A 94 7.99 6.14 7.22
N ASP A 95 8.88 6.93 7.83
CA ASP A 95 8.59 7.53 9.13
C ASP A 95 7.36 8.44 9.05
N GLU A 96 7.24 9.22 7.99
CA GLU A 96 6.07 10.07 7.77
C GLU A 96 4.79 9.23 7.66
N ILE A 97 4.84 8.15 6.89
CA ILE A 97 3.69 7.25 6.74
C ILE A 97 3.29 6.66 8.10
N GLN A 98 4.26 6.20 8.88
CA GLN A 98 4.00 5.60 10.19
C GLN A 98 3.46 6.61 11.20
N ASN A 99 3.85 7.88 11.06
CA ASN A 99 3.37 8.93 11.98
C ASN A 99 1.98 9.44 11.62
N THR A 100 1.61 9.44 10.34
CA THR A 100 0.37 10.05 9.87
C THR A 100 -0.62 9.05 9.26
N GLY A 101 -0.17 7.85 8.96
CA GLY A 101 -0.97 6.84 8.31
C GLY A 101 -1.74 5.95 9.28
N ILE A 102 -2.52 5.05 8.70
CA ILE A 102 -3.30 4.04 9.44
C ILE A 102 -2.75 2.67 9.08
N ARG A 103 -2.25 1.95 10.06
CA ARG A 103 -1.76 0.60 9.83
C ARG A 103 -2.93 -0.35 9.60
N ILE A 104 -2.82 -1.14 8.55
CA ILE A 104 -3.85 -2.13 8.19
C ILE A 104 -3.39 -3.49 8.70
N THR A 105 -4.17 -4.08 9.59
CA THR A 105 -3.85 -5.37 10.20
C THR A 105 -4.86 -6.48 9.87
#